data_0563e4293f17d010a440456a15bd622f
#
_entry.id   0563e4293f17d010a440456a15bd622f
#
_cell.length_a   1.000
_cell.length_b   1.000
_cell.length_c   1.000
_cell.angle_alpha   90.00
_cell.angle_beta   90.00
_cell.angle_gamma   90.00
#
_symmetry.space_group_name_H-M   'P 1'
#
loop_
_entity.id
_entity.type
_entity.pdbx_description
1 polymer ?
#
loop_
_entity_poly.entity_id
_entity_poly.type
_entity_poly.pdbx_seq_one_letter_code
_entity_poly.pdbx_strand_id
1 'polypeptide(L)'
;MPKNSKVVKRELDDDVTESVKDLLSNEDSADDAFKTSELIVDSPEEKDTDVEEGSEVEDERPAWNSKLQYILAQVGFSVGLGNVWRFPYLCQKNGGGAYLLPYLILLMVIGIPLFFLELSVGQRIRRGSIGVWNYISPKLGGIGFASCVVCYFVALYYNVIIGWSLFYFSQSFQQPLPWDQCPLVKNASHTFVEPECEQSSATTYYWYREALNISSSISESGGLNWKMTICLLAAWVMVCLAMIKGIQSSGKIVYFSSLFPYVVLICFLIRAFLLNGSIDGIRHMFTPKLEIMLEPKVWREAATQVFFALGLGFGGVIAFSSYNKRDNNCHFDAEMEEGG
;
A
#
# COMPACT_ATOMS: atom_id res chain seq x y z
N MET A 1 46.86 -18.42 14.01
CA MET A 1 46.16 -19.21 12.98
C MET A 1 45.18 -18.31 12.22
N PRO A 2 45.48 -17.93 10.98
CA PRO A 2 44.45 -17.42 10.09
C PRO A 2 44.58 -18.06 8.70
N LYS A 3 43.88 -19.15 8.47
CA LYS A 3 43.83 -19.81 7.16
C LYS A 3 42.42 -20.03 6.61
N ASN A 4 41.32 -19.74 7.36
CA ASN A 4 39.96 -20.01 6.90
C ASN A 4 39.23 -18.84 6.22
N SER A 5 39.77 -17.62 6.23
CA SER A 5 39.02 -16.48 5.63
C SER A 5 39.21 -16.33 4.11
N LYS A 6 40.27 -16.93 3.56
CA LYS A 6 40.55 -16.86 2.11
C LYS A 6 39.81 -17.92 1.29
N VAL A 7 39.50 -19.07 1.89
CA VAL A 7 38.77 -20.14 1.21
C VAL A 7 37.26 -19.80 1.09
N VAL A 8 36.66 -19.26 2.15
CA VAL A 8 35.25 -18.86 2.13
C VAL A 8 34.98 -17.70 1.16
N LYS A 9 35.96 -16.77 0.99
CA LYS A 9 35.82 -15.68 0.03
C LYS A 9 35.96 -16.14 -1.43
N ARG A 10 36.71 -17.21 -1.70
CA ARG A 10 36.82 -17.76 -3.05
C ARG A 10 35.58 -18.57 -3.46
N GLU A 11 35.01 -19.35 -2.55
CA GLU A 11 33.76 -20.08 -2.83
C GLU A 11 32.57 -19.12 -3.06
N LEU A 12 32.52 -17.98 -2.35
CA LEU A 12 31.46 -16.97 -2.55
C LEU A 12 31.60 -16.23 -3.89
N ASP A 13 32.85 -15.93 -4.32
CA ASP A 13 33.10 -15.25 -5.59
C ASP A 13 32.87 -16.19 -6.80
N ASP A 14 33.12 -17.49 -6.65
CA ASP A 14 32.86 -18.49 -7.70
C ASP A 14 31.37 -18.74 -7.89
N ASP A 15 30.58 -18.80 -6.81
CA ASP A 15 29.12 -18.98 -6.83
C ASP A 15 28.40 -17.77 -7.47
N VAL A 16 28.85 -16.55 -7.19
CA VAL A 16 28.35 -15.31 -7.81
C VAL A 16 28.70 -15.26 -9.30
N THR A 17 29.87 -15.75 -9.70
CA THR A 17 30.32 -15.76 -11.09
C THR A 17 29.58 -16.80 -11.92
N GLU A 18 29.20 -17.93 -11.33
CA GLU A 18 28.40 -18.97 -11.98
C GLU A 18 26.94 -18.52 -12.16
N SER A 19 26.35 -17.89 -11.16
CA SER A 19 25.02 -17.27 -11.26
C SER A 19 24.92 -16.14 -12.31
N VAL A 20 25.99 -15.37 -12.48
CA VAL A 20 26.05 -14.32 -13.52
C VAL A 20 26.24 -14.94 -14.91
N LYS A 21 26.99 -16.05 -15.03
CA LYS A 21 27.13 -16.78 -16.30
C LYS A 21 25.83 -17.44 -16.74
N ASP A 22 25.06 -18.01 -15.81
CA ASP A 22 23.73 -18.57 -16.11
C ASP A 22 22.72 -17.50 -16.54
N LEU A 23 22.83 -16.29 -16.00
CA LEU A 23 22.03 -15.15 -16.44
C LEU A 23 22.40 -14.64 -17.83
N LEU A 24 23.67 -14.74 -18.23
CA LEU A 24 24.16 -14.29 -19.55
C LEU A 24 23.95 -15.37 -20.64
N SER A 25 23.91 -16.66 -20.30
CA SER A 25 23.68 -17.75 -21.25
C SER A 25 22.20 -17.89 -21.66
N ASN A 26 21.26 -17.25 -20.93
CA ASN A 26 19.85 -17.20 -21.30
C ASN A 26 19.48 -16.06 -22.28
N GLU A 27 20.44 -15.23 -22.69
CA GLU A 27 20.19 -14.15 -23.69
C GLU A 27 20.02 -14.71 -25.12
N ASP A 28 20.70 -15.83 -25.44
CA ASP A 28 20.67 -16.41 -26.79
C ASP A 28 19.36 -17.18 -27.12
N SER A 29 18.58 -17.58 -26.10
CA SER A 29 17.32 -18.28 -26.30
C SER A 29 16.09 -17.36 -26.45
N ALA A 30 16.23 -16.04 -26.21
CA ALA A 30 15.13 -15.11 -26.36
C ALA A 30 14.93 -14.63 -27.82
N ASP A 31 15.98 -14.64 -28.63
CA ASP A 31 15.93 -14.21 -30.03
C ASP A 31 15.30 -15.25 -30.96
N ASP A 32 15.36 -16.55 -30.61
CA ASP A 32 14.75 -17.62 -31.42
C ASP A 32 13.23 -17.76 -31.18
N ALA A 33 12.72 -17.38 -30.02
CA ALA A 33 11.30 -17.43 -29.72
C ALA A 33 10.46 -16.37 -30.45
N PHE A 34 11.09 -15.26 -30.89
CA PHE A 34 10.39 -14.18 -31.61
C PHE A 34 10.26 -14.47 -33.11
N LYS A 35 11.13 -15.32 -33.69
CA LYS A 35 11.10 -15.67 -35.13
C LYS A 35 10.09 -16.75 -35.51
N THR A 36 9.54 -17.49 -34.55
CA THR A 36 8.65 -18.63 -34.81
C THR A 36 7.15 -18.27 -34.84
N SER A 37 6.77 -17.02 -34.59
CA SER A 37 5.35 -16.62 -34.52
C SER A 37 4.73 -16.07 -35.81
N GLU A 38 5.47 -15.99 -36.93
CA GLU A 38 4.97 -15.39 -38.18
C GLU A 38 4.59 -16.33 -39.33
N LEU A 39 4.75 -17.65 -39.18
CA LEU A 39 4.41 -18.56 -40.28
C LEU A 39 3.74 -19.84 -39.73
N ILE A 40 2.43 -19.91 -39.67
CA ILE A 40 1.63 -21.11 -39.93
C ILE A 40 0.16 -20.72 -40.10
N VAL A 41 -0.23 -20.49 -41.35
CA VAL A 41 -1.56 -20.79 -41.87
C VAL A 41 -1.33 -21.88 -42.95
N ASP A 42 -1.68 -23.09 -42.69
CA ASP A 42 -2.47 -24.02 -43.45
C ASP A 42 -2.44 -25.46 -42.89
N SER A 43 -3.57 -26.12 -42.98
CA SER A 43 -3.95 -27.40 -42.43
C SER A 43 -3.57 -28.59 -43.35
N PRO A 44 -4.07 -29.86 -43.16
CA PRO A 44 -3.68 -30.84 -42.18
C PRO A 44 -3.12 -32.15 -42.80
N GLU A 45 -2.31 -32.93 -42.10
CA GLU A 45 -2.20 -34.38 -42.30
C GLU A 45 -1.60 -35.07 -41.07
N GLU A 46 -2.30 -36.11 -40.66
CA GLU A 46 -1.92 -37.04 -39.59
C GLU A 46 -0.57 -37.70 -39.81
N LYS A 47 0.27 -37.78 -38.79
CA LYS A 47 1.16 -38.90 -38.51
C LYS A 47 1.57 -38.95 -37.06
N ASP A 48 1.17 -40.04 -36.40
CA ASP A 48 1.67 -40.47 -35.08
C ASP A 48 3.21 -40.49 -35.05
N THR A 49 3.79 -39.73 -34.15
CA THR A 49 5.12 -39.99 -33.59
C THR A 49 5.12 -39.52 -32.16
N ASP A 50 5.39 -40.47 -31.26
CA ASP A 50 5.60 -40.28 -29.85
C ASP A 50 6.59 -39.13 -29.60
N VAL A 51 6.07 -37.99 -29.20
CA VAL A 51 6.87 -36.90 -28.68
C VAL A 51 6.90 -37.09 -27.15
N GLU A 52 8.05 -37.46 -26.64
CA GLU A 52 8.34 -37.39 -25.21
C GLU A 52 7.91 -36.00 -24.71
N GLU A 53 6.89 -35.98 -23.84
CA GLU A 53 6.53 -34.80 -23.03
C GLU A 53 7.76 -34.42 -22.21
N GLY A 54 8.51 -33.45 -22.68
CA GLY A 54 9.45 -32.71 -21.86
C GLY A 54 8.66 -32.14 -20.68
N SER A 55 8.87 -32.71 -19.51
CA SER A 55 8.32 -32.22 -18.24
C SER A 55 8.74 -30.76 -18.11
N GLU A 56 7.83 -29.84 -18.46
CA GLU A 56 7.92 -28.46 -17.99
C GLU A 56 7.98 -28.58 -16.46
N VAL A 57 9.11 -28.25 -15.87
CA VAL A 57 9.23 -28.06 -14.44
C VAL A 57 8.30 -26.88 -14.15
N GLU A 58 7.04 -27.17 -13.84
CA GLU A 58 6.11 -26.19 -13.31
C GLU A 58 6.77 -25.66 -12.06
N ASP A 59 7.23 -24.42 -12.15
CA ASP A 59 7.68 -23.64 -11.00
C ASP A 59 6.47 -23.53 -10.08
N GLU A 60 6.34 -24.46 -9.14
CA GLU A 60 5.21 -24.59 -8.21
C GLU A 60 5.22 -23.44 -7.20
N ARG A 61 4.97 -22.24 -7.70
CA ARG A 61 4.72 -21.12 -6.83
C ARG A 61 3.49 -21.43 -5.98
N PRO A 62 3.55 -21.29 -4.65
CA PRO A 62 2.41 -21.58 -3.79
C PRO A 62 1.19 -20.78 -4.24
N ALA A 63 0.03 -21.40 -4.28
CA ALA A 63 -1.24 -20.75 -4.64
C ALA A 63 -2.02 -20.37 -3.37
N TRP A 64 -2.95 -19.40 -3.52
CA TRP A 64 -3.92 -19.10 -2.48
C TRP A 64 -4.77 -20.31 -2.12
N ASN A 65 -5.06 -20.49 -0.83
CA ASN A 65 -5.87 -21.62 -0.37
C ASN A 65 -7.33 -21.54 -0.83
N SER A 66 -7.85 -20.30 -1.03
CA SER A 66 -9.20 -20.06 -1.53
C SER A 66 -9.27 -18.75 -2.27
N LYS A 67 -10.24 -18.65 -3.22
CA LYS A 67 -10.52 -17.40 -3.94
C LYS A 67 -10.96 -16.29 -2.99
N LEU A 68 -11.75 -16.60 -1.98
CA LEU A 68 -12.19 -15.63 -0.96
C LEU A 68 -10.99 -15.03 -0.20
N GLN A 69 -10.00 -15.84 0.14
CA GLN A 69 -8.79 -15.36 0.80
C GLN A 69 -8.02 -14.37 -0.09
N TYR A 70 -7.93 -14.65 -1.38
CA TYR A 70 -7.30 -13.76 -2.35
C TYR A 70 -8.04 -12.42 -2.46
N ILE A 71 -9.38 -12.46 -2.66
CA ILE A 71 -10.20 -11.24 -2.76
C ILE A 71 -10.08 -10.40 -1.48
N LEU A 72 -10.19 -11.01 -0.30
CA LEU A 72 -10.03 -10.29 0.96
C LEU A 72 -8.61 -9.74 1.17
N ALA A 73 -7.59 -10.41 0.63
CA ALA A 73 -6.23 -9.90 0.67
C ALA A 73 -6.07 -8.65 -0.19
N GLN A 74 -6.67 -8.64 -1.38
CA GLN A 74 -6.69 -7.49 -2.27
C GLN A 74 -7.50 -6.33 -1.67
N VAL A 75 -8.73 -6.60 -1.22
CA VAL A 75 -9.56 -5.60 -0.51
C VAL A 75 -8.81 -5.04 0.71
N GLY A 76 -8.19 -5.90 1.52
CA GLY A 76 -7.41 -5.45 2.69
C GLY A 76 -6.15 -4.66 2.33
N PHE A 77 -5.62 -4.84 1.12
CA PHE A 77 -4.52 -4.04 0.59
C PHE A 77 -5.01 -2.65 0.12
N SER A 78 -6.16 -2.59 -0.52
CA SER A 78 -6.76 -1.35 -1.04
C SER A 78 -7.45 -0.53 0.06
N VAL A 79 -8.08 -1.20 1.05
CA VAL A 79 -8.74 -0.54 2.18
C VAL A 79 -7.76 -0.32 3.33
N GLY A 80 -7.21 0.87 3.38
CA GLY A 80 -6.25 1.27 4.41
C GLY A 80 -6.65 2.53 5.17
N LEU A 81 -5.74 3.02 5.99
CA LEU A 81 -5.89 4.30 6.71
C LEU A 81 -6.20 5.47 5.78
N GLY A 82 -5.71 5.43 4.53
CA GLY A 82 -5.96 6.46 3.52
C GLY A 82 -7.44 6.66 3.20
N ASN A 83 -8.23 5.61 3.24
CA ASN A 83 -9.67 5.67 2.96
C ASN A 83 -10.45 6.27 4.15
N VAL A 84 -9.96 6.04 5.37
CA VAL A 84 -10.65 6.49 6.59
C VAL A 84 -10.36 7.96 6.90
N TRP A 85 -9.12 8.45 6.74
CA TRP A 85 -8.76 9.81 7.13
C TRP A 85 -8.42 10.72 5.95
N ARG A 86 -7.66 10.23 4.96
CA ARG A 86 -7.15 11.06 3.86
C ARG A 86 -8.23 11.42 2.86
N PHE A 87 -9.05 10.45 2.47
CA PHE A 87 -10.13 10.68 1.50
C PHE A 87 -11.16 11.71 2.00
N PRO A 88 -11.72 11.61 3.24
CA PRO A 88 -12.61 12.63 3.77
C PRO A 88 -11.96 14.01 3.87
N TYR A 89 -10.69 14.06 4.27
CA TYR A 89 -9.93 15.31 4.32
C TYR A 89 -9.79 15.95 2.94
N LEU A 90 -9.43 15.19 1.90
CA LEU A 90 -9.33 15.69 0.53
C LEU A 90 -10.67 16.13 -0.01
N CYS A 91 -11.73 15.39 0.26
CA CYS A 91 -13.11 15.78 -0.06
C CYS A 91 -13.48 17.14 0.55
N GLN A 92 -13.26 17.30 1.85
CA GLN A 92 -13.54 18.56 2.56
C GLN A 92 -12.74 19.73 2.02
N LYS A 93 -11.44 19.52 1.78
CA LYS A 93 -10.50 20.55 1.30
C LYS A 93 -10.82 21.02 -0.13
N ASN A 94 -11.29 20.11 -0.98
CA ASN A 94 -11.50 20.34 -2.41
C ASN A 94 -12.99 20.54 -2.77
N GLY A 95 -13.77 21.17 -1.89
CA GLY A 95 -15.13 21.60 -2.20
C GLY A 95 -16.22 20.54 -1.97
N GLY A 96 -16.00 19.63 -1.07
CA GLY A 96 -16.99 18.64 -0.67
C GLY A 96 -17.28 17.62 -1.80
N GLY A 97 -18.57 17.44 -2.12
CA GLY A 97 -18.99 16.49 -3.13
C GLY A 97 -18.49 16.74 -4.56
N ALA A 98 -18.04 17.98 -4.87
CA ALA A 98 -17.44 18.28 -6.17
C ALA A 98 -16.17 17.47 -6.44
N TYR A 99 -15.39 17.13 -5.40
CA TYR A 99 -14.19 16.33 -5.52
C TYR A 99 -14.46 14.87 -5.97
N LEU A 100 -15.66 14.35 -5.67
CA LEU A 100 -16.01 12.99 -6.09
C LEU A 100 -16.06 12.82 -7.61
N LEU A 101 -16.39 13.88 -8.35
CA LEU A 101 -16.52 13.78 -9.80
C LEU A 101 -15.15 13.53 -10.49
N PRO A 102 -14.09 14.36 -10.30
CA PRO A 102 -12.77 14.05 -10.83
C PRO A 102 -12.21 12.72 -10.29
N TYR A 103 -12.50 12.38 -9.04
CA TYR A 103 -12.08 11.10 -8.48
C TYR A 103 -12.69 9.90 -9.24
N LEU A 104 -14.02 9.90 -9.46
CA LEU A 104 -14.70 8.82 -10.19
C LEU A 104 -14.29 8.76 -11.66
N ILE A 105 -14.10 9.91 -12.33
CA ILE A 105 -13.61 9.93 -13.71
C ILE A 105 -12.23 9.29 -13.81
N LEU A 106 -11.31 9.66 -12.91
CA LEU A 106 -9.96 9.12 -12.91
C LEU A 106 -9.92 7.65 -12.48
N LEU A 107 -10.78 7.24 -11.58
CA LEU A 107 -10.95 5.85 -11.21
C LEU A 107 -11.34 5.02 -12.44
N MET A 108 -12.39 5.44 -13.17
CA MET A 108 -12.88 4.71 -14.35
C MET A 108 -11.90 4.72 -15.52
N VAL A 109 -11.23 5.85 -15.79
CA VAL A 109 -10.38 6.01 -16.98
C VAL A 109 -8.96 5.49 -16.78
N ILE A 110 -8.43 5.60 -15.56
CA ILE A 110 -7.03 5.26 -15.27
C ILE A 110 -6.96 4.14 -14.24
N GLY A 111 -7.68 4.25 -13.11
CA GLY A 111 -7.59 3.32 -12.00
C GLY A 111 -7.91 1.89 -12.41
N ILE A 112 -9.12 1.67 -12.91
CA ILE A 112 -9.62 0.36 -13.35
C ILE A 112 -8.72 -0.29 -14.41
N PRO A 113 -8.39 0.37 -15.53
CA PRO A 113 -7.56 -0.25 -16.53
C PRO A 113 -6.15 -0.63 -16.05
N LEU A 114 -5.51 0.23 -15.23
CA LEU A 114 -4.19 -0.07 -14.69
C LEU A 114 -4.23 -1.19 -13.66
N PHE A 115 -5.25 -1.20 -12.81
CA PHE A 115 -5.45 -2.24 -11.82
C PHE A 115 -5.65 -3.61 -12.50
N PHE A 116 -6.52 -3.67 -13.50
CA PHE A 116 -6.71 -4.88 -14.33
C PHE A 116 -5.42 -5.32 -15.03
N LEU A 117 -4.64 -4.36 -15.54
CA LEU A 117 -3.33 -4.66 -16.14
C LEU A 117 -2.40 -5.34 -15.13
N GLU A 118 -2.25 -4.78 -13.93
CA GLU A 118 -1.38 -5.34 -12.89
C GLU A 118 -1.85 -6.72 -12.42
N LEU A 119 -3.17 -6.92 -12.27
CA LEU A 119 -3.75 -8.22 -11.93
C LEU A 119 -3.46 -9.27 -13.00
N SER A 120 -3.74 -8.94 -14.27
CA SER A 120 -3.60 -9.88 -15.38
C SER A 120 -2.15 -10.29 -15.63
N VAL A 121 -1.24 -9.34 -15.56
CA VAL A 121 0.21 -9.58 -15.77
C VAL A 121 0.79 -10.39 -14.60
N GLY A 122 0.44 -10.06 -13.36
CA GLY A 122 0.87 -10.81 -12.19
C GLY A 122 0.40 -12.27 -12.22
N GLN A 123 -0.88 -12.51 -12.57
CA GLN A 123 -1.46 -13.85 -12.66
C GLN A 123 -0.86 -14.67 -13.81
N ARG A 124 -0.67 -14.07 -14.99
CA ARG A 124 -0.18 -14.77 -16.18
C ARG A 124 1.29 -15.19 -16.04
N ILE A 125 2.14 -14.28 -15.55
CA ILE A 125 3.59 -14.49 -15.47
C ILE A 125 3.98 -15.20 -14.17
N ARG A 126 3.17 -15.09 -13.10
CA ARG A 126 3.41 -15.70 -11.79
C ARG A 126 4.75 -15.31 -11.15
N ARG A 127 5.19 -14.08 -11.36
CA ARG A 127 6.41 -13.49 -10.77
C ARG A 127 6.07 -12.22 -10.00
N GLY A 128 6.98 -11.77 -9.15
CA GLY A 128 6.88 -10.46 -8.49
C GLY A 128 7.16 -9.32 -9.49
N SER A 129 6.96 -8.07 -9.07
CA SER A 129 7.06 -6.90 -9.93
C SER A 129 8.35 -6.84 -10.76
N ILE A 130 9.52 -7.05 -10.15
CA ILE A 130 10.81 -7.06 -10.87
C ILE A 130 10.84 -8.16 -11.93
N GLY A 131 10.44 -9.39 -11.56
CA GLY A 131 10.45 -10.52 -12.47
C GLY A 131 9.48 -10.38 -13.64
N VAL A 132 8.33 -9.74 -13.40
CA VAL A 132 7.32 -9.46 -14.43
C VAL A 132 7.85 -8.50 -15.48
N TRP A 133 8.38 -7.35 -15.05
CA TRP A 133 8.85 -6.33 -15.99
C TRP A 133 10.10 -6.77 -16.76
N ASN A 134 11.00 -7.54 -16.13
CA ASN A 134 12.13 -8.15 -16.85
C ASN A 134 11.67 -9.21 -17.86
N TYR A 135 10.62 -9.98 -17.56
CA TYR A 135 10.07 -10.97 -18.49
C TYR A 135 9.45 -10.32 -19.73
N ILE A 136 8.72 -9.19 -19.54
CA ILE A 136 8.10 -8.45 -20.66
C ILE A 136 9.19 -7.84 -21.54
N SER A 137 10.16 -7.18 -20.95
CA SER A 137 11.33 -6.66 -21.64
C SER A 137 12.45 -6.32 -20.64
N PRO A 138 13.69 -6.72 -20.88
CA PRO A 138 14.85 -6.34 -20.05
C PRO A 138 15.00 -4.81 -19.90
N LYS A 139 14.58 -4.04 -20.92
CA LYS A 139 14.58 -2.57 -20.87
C LYS A 139 13.60 -1.98 -19.86
N LEU A 140 12.54 -2.72 -19.52
CA LEU A 140 11.50 -2.31 -18.56
C LEU A 140 11.78 -2.78 -17.13
N GLY A 141 12.84 -3.55 -16.89
CA GLY A 141 13.20 -4.05 -15.57
C GLY A 141 13.35 -2.96 -14.51
N GLY A 142 13.75 -1.75 -14.91
CA GLY A 142 13.81 -0.57 -14.06
C GLY A 142 12.48 -0.17 -13.43
N ILE A 143 11.34 -0.46 -14.07
CA ILE A 143 10.00 -0.18 -13.52
C ILE A 143 9.75 -1.03 -12.27
N GLY A 144 10.06 -2.33 -12.34
CA GLY A 144 9.92 -3.22 -11.21
C GLY A 144 10.81 -2.84 -10.03
N PHE A 145 12.04 -2.42 -10.30
CA PHE A 145 12.94 -1.90 -9.27
C PHE A 145 12.43 -0.60 -8.65
N ALA A 146 11.97 0.35 -9.47
CA ALA A 146 11.37 1.59 -9.00
C ALA A 146 10.15 1.34 -8.10
N SER A 147 9.28 0.38 -8.45
CA SER A 147 8.15 -0.04 -7.61
C SER A 147 8.60 -0.50 -6.22
N CYS A 148 9.67 -1.29 -6.14
CA CYS A 148 10.21 -1.73 -4.86
C CYS A 148 10.78 -0.57 -4.03
N VAL A 149 11.46 0.39 -4.65
CA VAL A 149 11.98 1.59 -3.96
C VAL A 149 10.85 2.45 -3.43
N VAL A 150 9.80 2.68 -4.22
CA VAL A 150 8.60 3.40 -3.78
C VAL A 150 7.92 2.67 -2.61
N CYS A 151 7.74 1.36 -2.71
CA CYS A 151 7.16 0.55 -1.64
C CYS A 151 7.98 0.64 -0.34
N TYR A 152 9.31 0.65 -0.43
CA TYR A 152 10.20 0.85 0.71
C TYR A 152 9.95 2.20 1.41
N PHE A 153 9.92 3.30 0.65
CA PHE A 153 9.65 4.62 1.24
C PHE A 153 8.24 4.74 1.81
N VAL A 154 7.25 4.15 1.15
CA VAL A 154 5.88 4.10 1.66
C VAL A 154 5.83 3.32 2.99
N ALA A 155 6.48 2.17 3.08
CA ALA A 155 6.52 1.39 4.31
C ALA A 155 7.15 2.16 5.49
N LEU A 156 8.19 2.95 5.22
CA LEU A 156 8.85 3.76 6.25
C LEU A 156 7.87 4.78 6.86
N TYR A 157 7.23 5.62 6.05
CA TYR A 157 6.36 6.67 6.60
C TYR A 157 5.02 6.11 7.08
N TYR A 158 4.47 5.09 6.42
CA TYR A 158 3.17 4.52 6.79
C TYR A 158 3.21 3.85 8.16
N ASN A 159 4.33 3.19 8.48
CA ASN A 159 4.51 2.59 9.79
C ASN A 159 4.60 3.63 10.92
N VAL A 160 5.07 4.84 10.64
CA VAL A 160 5.03 5.96 11.59
C VAL A 160 3.59 6.33 11.93
N ILE A 161 2.67 6.33 10.95
CA ILE A 161 1.24 6.60 11.19
C ILE A 161 0.63 5.53 12.11
N ILE A 162 1.02 4.26 11.94
CA ILE A 162 0.62 3.20 12.86
C ILE A 162 1.17 3.47 14.27
N GLY A 163 2.42 3.90 14.37
CA GLY A 163 3.04 4.32 15.63
C GLY A 163 2.27 5.45 16.33
N TRP A 164 1.84 6.47 15.58
CA TRP A 164 0.98 7.54 16.09
C TRP A 164 -0.36 7.01 16.61
N SER A 165 -0.98 6.10 15.86
CA SER A 165 -2.24 5.48 16.27
C SER A 165 -2.09 4.70 17.58
N LEU A 166 -0.99 3.97 17.75
CA LEU A 166 -0.66 3.27 19.01
C LEU A 166 -0.41 4.24 20.15
N PHE A 167 0.26 5.36 19.90
CA PHE A 167 0.48 6.40 20.89
C PHE A 167 -0.86 6.98 21.38
N TYR A 168 -1.73 7.41 20.48
CA TYR A 168 -3.05 7.93 20.82
C TYR A 168 -3.91 6.87 21.53
N PHE A 169 -3.87 5.63 21.05
CA PHE A 169 -4.55 4.52 21.70
C PHE A 169 -4.09 4.34 23.16
N SER A 170 -2.78 4.37 23.41
CA SER A 170 -2.25 4.25 24.78
C SER A 170 -2.66 5.41 25.69
N GLN A 171 -2.80 6.62 25.14
CA GLN A 171 -3.20 7.82 25.88
C GLN A 171 -4.71 7.96 26.07
N SER A 172 -5.52 7.19 25.34
CA SER A 172 -6.99 7.29 25.43
C SER A 172 -7.61 6.62 26.66
N PHE A 173 -6.82 5.88 27.45
CA PHE A 173 -7.31 5.19 28.67
C PHE A 173 -7.33 6.06 29.92
N GLN A 174 -7.16 7.37 29.80
CA GLN A 174 -7.17 8.31 30.93
C GLN A 174 -8.29 9.34 30.81
N GLN A 175 -8.80 9.84 31.93
CA GLN A 175 -9.80 10.89 32.00
C GLN A 175 -9.35 12.02 32.94
N PRO A 176 -9.42 13.31 32.49
CA PRO A 176 -9.85 13.76 31.16
C PRO A 176 -8.85 13.35 30.07
N LEU A 177 -9.31 13.33 28.82
CA LEU A 177 -8.42 13.02 27.69
C LEU A 177 -7.32 14.11 27.58
N PRO A 178 -6.06 13.76 27.33
CA PRO A 178 -4.95 14.72 27.34
C PRO A 178 -5.06 15.84 26.31
N TRP A 179 -5.85 15.63 25.26
CA TRP A 179 -6.11 16.61 24.17
C TRP A 179 -7.45 17.34 24.30
N ASP A 180 -8.17 17.15 25.39
CA ASP A 180 -9.48 17.78 25.62
C ASP A 180 -9.34 19.23 26.09
N GLN A 181 -8.35 19.50 26.94
CA GLN A 181 -8.12 20.80 27.56
C GLN A 181 -6.67 21.24 27.43
N CYS A 182 -6.48 22.56 27.36
CA CYS A 182 -5.13 23.12 27.39
C CYS A 182 -4.48 22.92 28.77
N PRO A 183 -3.17 22.62 28.83
CA PRO A 183 -2.46 22.46 30.07
C PRO A 183 -2.39 23.78 30.85
N LEU A 184 -2.49 23.66 32.18
CA LEU A 184 -2.34 24.78 33.09
C LEU A 184 -0.89 24.89 33.55
N VAL A 185 -0.27 26.02 33.27
CA VAL A 185 1.08 26.36 33.76
C VAL A 185 0.98 27.12 35.08
N LYS A 186 1.68 26.66 36.09
CA LYS A 186 1.80 27.34 37.40
C LYS A 186 3.07 28.17 37.43
N ASN A 187 2.93 29.49 37.49
CA ASN A 187 3.99 30.37 37.95
C ASN A 187 3.82 30.62 39.46
N ALA A 188 4.84 31.15 40.11
CA ALA A 188 4.90 31.30 41.57
C ALA A 188 3.67 31.99 42.20
N SER A 189 2.85 32.73 41.46
CA SER A 189 1.71 33.51 41.96
C SER A 189 0.38 33.25 41.25
N HIS A 190 0.38 32.67 40.04
CA HIS A 190 -0.83 32.50 39.24
C HIS A 190 -0.79 31.21 38.42
N THR A 191 -1.97 30.61 38.24
CA THR A 191 -2.20 29.50 37.31
C THR A 191 -2.84 30.08 36.05
N PHE A 192 -2.22 29.92 34.89
CA PHE A 192 -2.75 30.38 33.60
C PHE A 192 -2.67 29.27 32.58
N VAL A 193 -3.50 29.38 31.55
CA VAL A 193 -3.49 28.46 30.41
C VAL A 193 -2.25 28.73 29.57
N GLU A 194 -1.62 27.67 29.03
CA GLU A 194 -0.48 27.83 28.14
C GLU A 194 -0.84 28.73 26.95
N PRO A 195 -0.15 29.87 26.75
CA PRO A 195 -0.54 30.87 25.72
C PRO A 195 -0.52 30.30 24.29
N GLU A 196 0.39 29.38 23.99
CA GLU A 196 0.45 28.74 22.68
C GLU A 196 -0.77 27.84 22.43
N CYS A 197 -1.27 27.20 23.47
CA CYS A 197 -2.47 26.38 23.41
C CYS A 197 -3.73 27.24 23.23
N GLU A 198 -3.81 28.37 23.95
CA GLU A 198 -4.94 29.30 23.86
C GLU A 198 -5.07 29.93 22.46
N GLN A 199 -3.95 30.22 21.80
CA GLN A 199 -3.93 30.77 20.43
C GLN A 199 -4.24 29.74 19.34
N SER A 200 -4.10 28.44 19.63
CA SER A 200 -4.37 27.37 18.68
C SER A 200 -5.63 26.57 19.04
N SER A 201 -5.45 25.38 19.51
CA SER A 201 -6.48 24.52 20.10
C SER A 201 -5.79 23.45 20.94
N ALA A 202 -6.47 22.90 21.94
CA ALA A 202 -5.93 21.86 22.80
C ALA A 202 -5.43 20.64 21.99
N THR A 203 -6.17 20.24 20.96
CA THR A 203 -5.80 19.14 20.07
C THR A 203 -4.57 19.44 19.23
N THR A 204 -4.46 20.63 18.67
CA THR A 204 -3.32 21.08 17.86
C THR A 204 -2.06 21.20 18.72
N TYR A 205 -2.16 21.84 19.90
CA TYR A 205 -1.07 21.94 20.84
C TYR A 205 -0.56 20.57 21.27
N TYR A 206 -1.46 19.65 21.66
CA TYR A 206 -1.10 18.31 22.07
C TYR A 206 -0.36 17.54 20.95
N TRP A 207 -0.83 17.70 19.70
CA TRP A 207 -0.19 17.07 18.55
C TRP A 207 1.25 17.56 18.37
N TYR A 208 1.46 18.87 18.29
CA TYR A 208 2.77 19.41 17.99
C TYR A 208 3.75 19.35 19.17
N ARG A 209 3.28 19.63 20.39
CA ARG A 209 4.17 19.72 21.57
C ARG A 209 4.33 18.42 22.32
N GLU A 210 3.25 17.67 22.56
CA GLU A 210 3.30 16.44 23.34
C GLU A 210 3.56 15.19 22.48
N ALA A 211 2.83 15.03 21.35
CA ALA A 211 2.96 13.84 20.54
C ALA A 211 4.22 13.86 19.67
N LEU A 212 4.46 14.95 18.93
CA LEU A 212 5.62 15.07 18.04
C LEU A 212 6.86 15.66 18.71
N ASN A 213 6.70 16.47 19.75
CA ASN A 213 7.77 17.21 20.42
C ASN A 213 8.59 18.04 19.45
N ILE A 214 7.92 18.86 18.62
CA ILE A 214 8.58 19.67 17.58
C ILE A 214 9.40 20.77 18.23
N SER A 215 10.67 20.90 17.81
CA SER A 215 11.54 22.01 18.20
C SER A 215 11.08 23.34 17.62
N SER A 216 11.41 24.45 18.27
CA SER A 216 11.02 25.81 17.85
C SER A 216 11.74 26.24 16.58
N SER A 217 12.93 25.72 16.29
CA SER A 217 13.71 26.01 15.09
C SER A 217 14.47 24.79 14.57
N ILE A 218 14.82 24.81 13.29
CA ILE A 218 15.58 23.75 12.64
C ILE A 218 17.02 23.62 13.19
N SER A 219 17.54 24.67 13.81
CA SER A 219 18.86 24.69 14.43
C SER A 219 18.90 24.02 15.82
N GLU A 220 17.74 23.79 16.41
CA GLU A 220 17.62 23.12 17.71
C GLU A 220 17.29 21.64 17.53
N SER A 221 18.20 20.78 18.03
CA SER A 221 17.92 19.34 18.07
C SER A 221 16.96 19.04 19.19
N GLY A 222 15.73 18.63 18.88
CA GLY A 222 14.70 18.26 19.88
C GLY A 222 14.98 16.94 20.61
N GLY A 223 16.06 16.24 20.29
CA GLY A 223 16.39 14.93 20.85
C GLY A 223 15.43 13.82 20.37
N LEU A 224 15.57 12.64 20.96
CA LEU A 224 14.77 11.48 20.62
C LEU A 224 13.47 11.45 21.45
N ASN A 225 12.33 11.40 20.78
CA ASN A 225 11.03 11.20 21.44
C ASN A 225 10.83 9.71 21.79
N TRP A 226 11.21 9.33 23.01
CA TRP A 226 11.17 7.93 23.47
C TRP A 226 9.76 7.32 23.44
N LYS A 227 8.73 8.09 23.79
CA LYS A 227 7.33 7.61 23.75
C LYS A 227 6.96 7.17 22.34
N MET A 228 7.25 8.02 21.35
CA MET A 228 6.95 7.74 19.95
C MET A 228 7.85 6.63 19.39
N THR A 229 9.12 6.57 19.81
CA THR A 229 10.06 5.52 19.40
C THR A 229 9.59 4.14 19.85
N ILE A 230 9.09 4.01 21.08
CA ILE A 230 8.54 2.74 21.60
C ILE A 230 7.29 2.33 20.81
N CYS A 231 6.40 3.28 20.54
CA CYS A 231 5.21 3.00 19.71
C CYS A 231 5.57 2.58 18.28
N LEU A 232 6.58 3.21 17.69
CA LEU A 232 7.09 2.83 16.36
C LEU A 232 7.74 1.43 16.39
N LEU A 233 8.51 1.12 17.41
CA LEU A 233 9.07 -0.23 17.60
C LEU A 233 7.95 -1.27 17.72
N ALA A 234 6.92 -0.99 18.52
CA ALA A 234 5.77 -1.87 18.66
C ALA A 234 5.03 -2.08 17.32
N ALA A 235 4.88 -1.00 16.51
CA ALA A 235 4.32 -1.09 15.17
C ALA A 235 5.13 -2.03 14.27
N TRP A 236 6.46 -1.90 14.25
CA TRP A 236 7.32 -2.80 13.48
C TRP A 236 7.27 -4.26 13.96
N VAL A 237 7.21 -4.48 15.27
CA VAL A 237 7.03 -5.82 15.83
C VAL A 237 5.70 -6.43 15.39
N MET A 238 4.60 -5.67 15.42
CA MET A 238 3.30 -6.16 14.94
C MET A 238 3.34 -6.56 13.46
N VAL A 239 3.92 -5.71 12.60
CA VAL A 239 4.08 -6.01 11.17
C VAL A 239 4.94 -7.26 10.97
N CYS A 240 6.06 -7.37 11.68
CA CYS A 240 6.95 -8.53 11.62
C CYS A 240 6.21 -9.83 12.01
N LEU A 241 5.48 -9.82 13.12
CA LEU A 241 4.70 -10.97 13.58
C LEU A 241 3.60 -11.37 12.58
N ALA A 242 2.95 -10.39 11.95
CA ALA A 242 1.95 -10.63 10.92
C ALA A 242 2.54 -11.33 9.69
N MET A 243 3.77 -11.00 9.33
CA MET A 243 4.44 -11.46 8.12
C MET A 243 5.35 -12.70 8.31
N ILE A 244 5.63 -13.12 9.54
CA ILE A 244 6.68 -14.11 9.86
C ILE A 244 6.48 -15.47 9.19
N LYS A 245 5.25 -15.86 8.92
CA LYS A 245 4.90 -17.12 8.23
C LYS A 245 4.46 -16.91 6.77
N GLY A 246 4.73 -15.74 6.21
CA GLY A 246 4.35 -15.40 4.85
C GLY A 246 2.82 -15.43 4.63
N ILE A 247 2.39 -15.83 3.43
CA ILE A 247 0.98 -15.82 3.00
C ILE A 247 0.09 -16.70 3.88
N GLN A 248 0.59 -17.80 4.40
CA GLN A 248 -0.20 -18.72 5.25
C GLN A 248 -0.60 -18.07 6.59
N SER A 249 0.25 -17.23 7.17
CA SER A 249 -0.05 -16.51 8.41
C SER A 249 -0.91 -15.28 8.14
N SER A 250 -0.56 -14.52 7.11
CA SER A 250 -1.28 -13.29 6.75
C SER A 250 -2.72 -13.58 6.35
N GLY A 251 -3.03 -14.75 5.76
CA GLY A 251 -4.36 -15.10 5.34
C GLY A 251 -5.42 -15.03 6.45
N LYS A 252 -5.09 -15.42 7.69
CA LYS A 252 -6.04 -15.32 8.82
C LYS A 252 -6.19 -13.89 9.34
N ILE A 253 -5.10 -13.12 9.33
CA ILE A 253 -5.10 -11.73 9.76
C ILE A 253 -5.87 -10.86 8.77
N VAL A 254 -5.77 -11.19 7.49
CA VAL A 254 -6.44 -10.52 6.39
C VAL A 254 -7.97 -10.54 6.56
N TYR A 255 -8.57 -11.65 7.01
CA TYR A 255 -10.02 -11.69 7.27
C TYR A 255 -10.46 -10.64 8.28
N PHE A 256 -9.70 -10.46 9.35
CA PHE A 256 -10.02 -9.45 10.35
C PHE A 256 -9.70 -8.04 9.85
N SER A 257 -8.52 -7.83 9.29
CA SER A 257 -8.06 -6.50 8.87
C SER A 257 -8.87 -5.91 7.71
N SER A 258 -9.42 -6.75 6.81
CA SER A 258 -10.25 -6.30 5.70
C SER A 258 -11.64 -5.86 6.14
N LEU A 259 -12.23 -6.52 7.15
CA LEU A 259 -13.59 -6.22 7.60
C LEU A 259 -13.66 -5.16 8.71
N PHE A 260 -12.62 -5.07 9.55
CA PHE A 260 -12.58 -4.18 10.69
C PHE A 260 -12.73 -2.69 10.34
N PRO A 261 -12.12 -2.14 9.26
CA PRO A 261 -12.32 -0.76 8.86
C PRO A 261 -13.78 -0.41 8.57
N TYR A 262 -14.54 -1.31 7.96
CA TYR A 262 -15.97 -1.07 7.70
C TYR A 262 -16.78 -0.96 8.98
N VAL A 263 -16.50 -1.80 9.98
CA VAL A 263 -17.14 -1.71 11.30
C VAL A 263 -16.85 -0.35 11.94
N VAL A 264 -15.61 0.11 11.89
CA VAL A 264 -15.21 1.43 12.41
C VAL A 264 -15.92 2.55 11.67
N LEU A 265 -16.00 2.50 10.33
CA LEU A 265 -16.70 3.49 9.51
C LEU A 265 -18.20 3.54 9.82
N ILE A 266 -18.84 2.40 10.05
CA ILE A 266 -20.25 2.35 10.48
C ILE A 266 -20.43 3.00 11.86
N CYS A 267 -19.52 2.75 12.80
CA CYS A 267 -19.55 3.41 14.11
C CYS A 267 -19.39 4.94 13.97
N PHE A 268 -18.48 5.40 13.11
CA PHE A 268 -18.32 6.83 12.83
C PHE A 268 -19.55 7.43 12.16
N LEU A 269 -20.17 6.73 11.21
CA LEU A 269 -21.38 7.16 10.54
C LEU A 269 -22.53 7.35 11.54
N ILE A 270 -22.78 6.36 12.39
CA ILE A 270 -23.79 6.44 13.44
C ILE A 270 -23.52 7.63 14.38
N ARG A 271 -22.27 7.79 14.81
CA ARG A 271 -21.88 8.89 15.69
C ARG A 271 -22.01 10.25 15.00
N ALA A 272 -21.63 10.35 13.72
CA ALA A 272 -21.75 11.57 12.94
C ALA A 272 -23.21 12.04 12.82
N PHE A 273 -24.17 11.13 12.60
CA PHE A 273 -25.60 11.46 12.58
C PHE A 273 -26.14 11.96 13.91
N LEU A 274 -25.53 11.57 15.03
CA LEU A 274 -25.93 11.98 16.38
C LEU A 274 -25.32 13.31 16.82
N LEU A 275 -24.38 13.90 16.04
CA LEU A 275 -23.75 15.16 16.36
C LEU A 275 -24.60 16.35 15.92
N ASN A 276 -24.55 17.43 16.72
CA ASN A 276 -25.14 18.70 16.33
C ASN A 276 -24.42 19.22 15.08
N GLY A 277 -25.20 19.67 14.07
CA GLY A 277 -24.66 20.14 12.79
C GLY A 277 -24.49 19.04 11.72
N SER A 278 -24.91 17.81 11.97
CA SER A 278 -24.85 16.72 10.99
C SER A 278 -25.56 17.05 9.69
N ILE A 279 -26.73 17.70 9.77
CA ILE A 279 -27.51 18.14 8.60
C ILE A 279 -26.73 19.19 7.77
N ASP A 280 -26.05 20.12 8.43
CA ASP A 280 -25.25 21.13 7.73
C ASP A 280 -24.05 20.50 7.02
N GLY A 281 -23.41 19.49 7.64
CA GLY A 281 -22.36 18.71 7.02
C GLY A 281 -22.84 17.96 5.77
N ILE A 282 -23.98 17.30 5.85
CA ILE A 282 -24.61 16.60 4.71
C ILE A 282 -24.95 17.63 3.61
N ARG A 283 -25.57 18.75 3.97
CA ARG A 283 -25.89 19.82 3.01
C ARG A 283 -24.65 20.34 2.31
N HIS A 284 -23.56 20.56 3.03
CA HIS A 284 -22.28 20.98 2.46
C HIS A 284 -21.73 19.97 1.44
N MET A 285 -21.84 18.68 1.73
CA MET A 285 -21.40 17.59 0.84
C MET A 285 -22.24 17.53 -0.45
N PHE A 286 -23.55 17.75 -0.36
CA PHE A 286 -24.47 17.75 -1.51
C PHE A 286 -24.65 19.13 -2.18
N THR A 287 -23.93 20.16 -1.73
CA THR A 287 -23.86 21.47 -2.40
C THR A 287 -22.48 21.66 -3.03
N PRO A 288 -22.20 21.02 -4.18
CA PRO A 288 -20.86 20.98 -4.75
C PRO A 288 -20.46 22.36 -5.31
N LYS A 289 -19.25 22.78 -4.99
CA LYS A 289 -18.63 23.97 -5.60
C LYS A 289 -17.94 23.57 -6.91
N LEU A 290 -18.67 23.53 -8.01
CA LEU A 290 -18.18 23.04 -9.30
C LEU A 290 -17.02 23.85 -9.88
N GLU A 291 -16.88 25.14 -9.48
CA GLU A 291 -15.77 25.99 -9.90
C GLU A 291 -14.40 25.43 -9.54
N ILE A 292 -14.31 24.67 -8.44
CA ILE A 292 -13.06 24.04 -7.97
C ILE A 292 -12.56 22.98 -8.94
N MET A 293 -13.46 22.36 -9.73
CA MET A 293 -13.08 21.37 -10.73
C MET A 293 -12.21 21.93 -11.87
N LEU A 294 -12.21 23.24 -12.06
CA LEU A 294 -11.35 23.91 -13.06
C LEU A 294 -9.90 24.03 -12.58
N GLU A 295 -9.63 23.78 -11.30
CA GLU A 295 -8.29 23.82 -10.76
C GLU A 295 -7.51 22.52 -11.05
N PRO A 296 -6.36 22.56 -11.76
CA PRO A 296 -5.53 21.37 -12.03
C PRO A 296 -5.06 20.66 -10.76
N LYS A 297 -4.97 21.38 -9.64
CA LYS A 297 -4.59 20.86 -8.33
C LYS A 297 -5.55 19.76 -7.85
N VAL A 298 -6.85 19.96 -8.04
CA VAL A 298 -7.90 19.03 -7.60
C VAL A 298 -7.79 17.71 -8.36
N TRP A 299 -7.57 17.76 -9.68
CA TRP A 299 -7.34 16.57 -10.50
C TRP A 299 -6.08 15.82 -10.11
N ARG A 300 -4.99 16.53 -9.82
CA ARG A 300 -3.76 15.91 -9.32
C ARG A 300 -3.96 15.23 -7.98
N GLU A 301 -4.64 15.88 -7.03
CA GLU A 301 -4.93 15.30 -5.72
C GLU A 301 -5.87 14.09 -5.85
N ALA A 302 -6.85 14.12 -6.75
CA ALA A 302 -7.72 13.00 -7.06
C ALA A 302 -6.96 11.84 -7.69
N ALA A 303 -6.10 12.10 -8.70
CA ALA A 303 -5.25 11.07 -9.29
C ALA A 303 -4.35 10.41 -8.25
N THR A 304 -3.68 11.21 -7.42
CA THR A 304 -2.83 10.69 -6.35
C THR A 304 -3.61 9.80 -5.39
N GLN A 305 -4.86 10.16 -5.07
CA GLN A 305 -5.70 9.36 -4.20
C GLN A 305 -6.12 8.04 -4.85
N VAL A 306 -6.45 8.03 -6.15
CA VAL A 306 -6.77 6.80 -6.91
C VAL A 306 -5.58 5.85 -6.90
N PHE A 307 -4.38 6.33 -7.26
CA PHE A 307 -3.17 5.51 -7.25
C PHE A 307 -2.85 4.94 -5.87
N PHE A 308 -3.03 5.75 -4.83
CA PHE A 308 -2.76 5.33 -3.45
C PHE A 308 -3.80 4.33 -2.94
N ALA A 309 -5.09 4.55 -3.22
CA ALA A 309 -6.17 3.69 -2.78
C ALA A 309 -6.09 2.30 -3.41
N LEU A 310 -5.82 2.21 -4.70
CA LEU A 310 -5.68 0.94 -5.42
C LEU A 310 -4.28 0.33 -5.28
N GLY A 311 -3.31 1.05 -4.71
CA GLY A 311 -1.93 0.57 -4.59
C GLY A 311 -1.21 0.37 -5.91
N LEU A 312 -1.58 1.15 -6.95
CA LEU A 312 -1.02 1.05 -8.29
C LEU A 312 0.44 1.51 -8.32
N GLY A 313 1.25 0.79 -9.08
CA GLY A 313 2.67 1.09 -9.23
C GLY A 313 3.56 0.62 -8.09
N PHE A 314 2.99 0.10 -7.00
CA PHE A 314 3.77 -0.43 -5.87
C PHE A 314 4.20 -1.88 -6.08
N GLY A 315 3.64 -2.55 -7.07
CA GLY A 315 3.90 -3.96 -7.35
C GLY A 315 3.23 -4.93 -6.38
N GLY A 316 2.44 -4.44 -5.41
CA GLY A 316 1.68 -5.25 -4.47
C GLY A 316 0.59 -6.05 -5.17
N VAL A 317 -0.17 -5.41 -6.04
CA VAL A 317 -1.23 -6.02 -6.85
C VAL A 317 -0.65 -7.15 -7.73
N ILE A 318 0.47 -6.89 -8.41
CA ILE A 318 1.20 -7.90 -9.20
C ILE A 318 1.65 -9.06 -8.30
N ALA A 319 2.16 -8.77 -7.11
CA ALA A 319 2.63 -9.79 -6.18
C ALA A 319 1.48 -10.69 -5.70
N PHE A 320 0.34 -10.12 -5.28
CA PHE A 320 -0.81 -10.90 -4.81
C PHE A 320 -1.44 -11.73 -5.93
N SER A 321 -1.66 -11.15 -7.11
CA SER A 321 -2.22 -11.86 -8.26
C SER A 321 -1.31 -12.97 -8.79
N SER A 322 0.01 -12.86 -8.58
CA SER A 322 0.97 -13.89 -8.99
C SER A 322 0.83 -15.24 -8.28
N TYR A 323 0.07 -15.29 -7.18
CA TYR A 323 -0.26 -16.53 -6.47
C TYR A 323 -1.60 -17.14 -6.93
N ASN A 324 -2.29 -16.51 -7.87
CA ASN A 324 -3.47 -17.09 -8.48
C ASN A 324 -3.09 -18.17 -9.52
N LYS A 325 -4.02 -19.10 -9.76
CA LYS A 325 -3.92 -20.02 -10.88
C LYS A 325 -4.10 -19.26 -12.20
N ARG A 326 -3.49 -19.75 -13.28
CA ARG A 326 -3.54 -19.10 -14.61
C ARG A 326 -4.95 -19.05 -15.22
N ASP A 327 -5.82 -19.98 -14.85
CA ASP A 327 -7.21 -20.13 -15.29
C ASP A 327 -8.22 -19.29 -14.49
N ASN A 328 -7.76 -18.55 -13.47
CA ASN A 328 -8.64 -17.69 -12.68
C ASN A 328 -9.13 -16.48 -13.51
N ASN A 329 -10.40 -16.13 -13.35
CA ASN A 329 -11.02 -14.98 -14.01
C ASN A 329 -10.61 -13.66 -13.34
N CYS A 330 -9.51 -13.06 -13.81
CA CYS A 330 -9.00 -11.80 -13.27
C CYS A 330 -9.87 -10.58 -13.64
N HIS A 331 -10.71 -10.66 -14.69
CA HIS A 331 -11.65 -9.59 -15.03
C HIS A 331 -12.74 -9.48 -13.95
N PHE A 332 -13.31 -10.61 -13.55
CA PHE A 332 -14.28 -10.64 -12.45
C PHE A 332 -13.66 -10.15 -11.12
N ASP A 333 -12.40 -10.47 -10.88
CA ASP A 333 -11.70 -10.04 -9.66
C ASP A 333 -11.49 -8.51 -9.66
N ALA A 334 -11.17 -7.92 -10.81
CA ALA A 334 -11.06 -6.47 -10.93
C ALA A 334 -12.40 -5.76 -10.68
N GLU A 335 -13.50 -6.25 -11.28
CA GLU A 335 -14.83 -5.68 -11.07
C GLU A 335 -15.32 -5.78 -9.63
N MET A 336 -15.05 -6.91 -8.96
CA MET A 336 -15.45 -7.14 -7.56
C MET A 336 -14.73 -6.22 -6.58
N GLU A 337 -13.47 -5.90 -6.84
CA GLU A 337 -12.66 -5.08 -5.94
C GLU A 337 -13.00 -3.59 -6.06
N GLU A 338 -13.46 -3.18 -7.22
CA GLU A 338 -13.86 -1.80 -7.51
C GLU A 338 -15.28 -1.48 -7.05
N GLY A 339 -16.15 -2.50 -6.97
CA GLY A 339 -17.53 -2.39 -6.48
C GLY A 339 -17.66 -2.45 -4.95
N GLY A 340 -16.62 -2.81 -4.23
CA GLY A 340 -16.55 -2.86 -2.76
C GLY A 340 -15.82 -1.67 -2.18
#